data_3413a17eea6b980cee8aebab5fc431c9
#
_entry.id   3413a17eea6b980cee8aebab5fc431c9
#
_cell.length_a   1.000
_cell.length_b   1.000
_cell.length_c   1.000
_cell.angle_alpha   90.00
_cell.angle_beta   90.00
_cell.angle_gamma   90.00
#
_symmetry.space_group_name_H-M   'P 1'
#
loop_
_entity.id
_entity.type
_entity.pdbx_description
1 polymer ?
#
loop_
_entity_poly.entity_id
_entity_poly.type
_entity_poly.pdbx_seq_one_letter_code
_entity_poly.pdbx_strand_id
1 'polypeptide(L)'
;MKFKFLVLLALSFATTLSAQPLTAEFFTENPDCAGGIYHTYRFEKGESTPAPKGFAPVYVSHFGRHGSRWHASAGNYEIPYELFKKASKEGMLTDFGKEIYPTVKRVAKEAKGRLGELSVQGANEHRGIAERMYAAYPKLFKGSNVHVESRSTNVPRCILSMAAFNERLKELNPKIDIYRTTNDNWHKVLLPSKGRKYTLDEALAATKSSIDSVADVYADEILAKIFKPEYKSVIDADRKAYVKLVRALHYMCIIMQDTEGDDRMNDIFTGEQRMKFWEKINAQRYATFANSEDYGDGILYDGSILMKEIVRDADDFLANGGRTAFLRFGHDVTVIAALAAMQVEGKCARTSFRDPNLKEKWADFRITPMASNLQFIFYRNKAGEVIVKMLHNEKECRLPIESDIAPYYRWDDLRKYMTDRVAEIKSLPYVRKMLADKKKKSKSQRADR
;
A
#
# COMPACT_ATOMS: atom_id res chain seq x y z
N MET A 1 -46.50 -37.98 -18.58
CA MET A 1 -45.72 -37.56 -17.40
C MET A 1 -44.49 -36.78 -17.85
N LYS A 2 -44.49 -35.46 -17.77
CA LYS A 2 -43.35 -34.63 -18.17
C LYS A 2 -42.63 -34.21 -16.89
N PHE A 3 -41.43 -34.74 -16.63
CA PHE A 3 -40.55 -34.34 -15.56
C PHE A 3 -39.92 -32.99 -15.92
N LYS A 4 -40.27 -31.94 -15.18
CA LYS A 4 -39.55 -30.66 -15.22
C LYS A 4 -38.35 -30.77 -14.28
N PHE A 5 -37.13 -30.78 -14.88
CA PHE A 5 -35.90 -30.58 -14.13
C PHE A 5 -35.78 -29.09 -13.73
N LEU A 6 -35.89 -28.80 -12.44
CA LEU A 6 -35.61 -27.52 -11.86
C LEU A 6 -34.08 -27.44 -11.63
N VAL A 7 -33.37 -26.74 -12.51
CA VAL A 7 -31.95 -26.44 -12.28
C VAL A 7 -31.90 -25.26 -11.29
N LEU A 8 -31.62 -25.55 -10.03
CA LEU A 8 -31.23 -24.53 -9.07
C LEU A 8 -29.84 -24.03 -9.45
N LEU A 9 -29.75 -22.84 -10.06
CA LEU A 9 -28.51 -22.08 -10.18
C LEU A 9 -28.16 -21.55 -8.79
N ALA A 10 -27.25 -22.19 -8.09
CA ALA A 10 -26.61 -21.63 -6.89
C ALA A 10 -25.68 -20.48 -7.37
N LEU A 11 -26.15 -19.26 -7.34
CA LEU A 11 -25.33 -18.07 -7.44
C LEU A 11 -24.49 -17.98 -6.15
N SER A 12 -23.29 -18.53 -6.17
CA SER A 12 -22.28 -18.22 -5.18
C SER A 12 -21.83 -16.78 -5.42
N PHE A 13 -22.41 -15.85 -4.65
CA PHE A 13 -21.83 -14.51 -4.51
C PHE A 13 -20.47 -14.69 -3.81
N ALA A 14 -19.40 -14.78 -4.56
CA ALA A 14 -18.07 -14.60 -4.03
C ALA A 14 -17.98 -13.13 -3.55
N THR A 15 -18.17 -12.90 -2.26
CA THR A 15 -17.94 -11.58 -1.67
C THR A 15 -16.48 -11.22 -1.87
N THR A 16 -16.22 -10.03 -2.44
CA THR A 16 -14.85 -9.56 -2.61
C THR A 16 -14.19 -9.37 -1.23
N LEU A 17 -12.88 -9.55 -1.14
CA LEU A 17 -12.10 -9.38 0.09
C LEU A 17 -12.38 -8.00 0.76
N SER A 18 -12.73 -7.00 -0.04
CA SER A 18 -13.04 -5.64 0.41
C SER A 18 -14.35 -5.50 1.18
N ALA A 19 -15.28 -6.47 1.06
CA ALA A 19 -16.62 -6.39 1.65
C ALA A 19 -16.81 -7.30 2.87
N GLN A 20 -15.87 -8.22 3.14
CA GLN A 20 -16.00 -9.19 4.25
C GLN A 20 -15.77 -8.52 5.60
N PRO A 21 -16.53 -8.89 6.66
CA PRO A 21 -16.26 -8.47 8.03
C PRO A 21 -14.88 -8.96 8.51
N LEU A 22 -14.18 -8.14 9.30
CA LEU A 22 -12.82 -8.43 9.78
C LEU A 22 -12.88 -9.17 11.12
N THR A 23 -13.17 -10.47 11.06
CA THR A 23 -13.30 -11.38 12.21
C THR A 23 -12.08 -12.31 12.33
N ALA A 24 -12.01 -13.08 13.41
CA ALA A 24 -10.97 -14.11 13.57
C ALA A 24 -11.04 -15.17 12.45
N GLU A 25 -12.26 -15.55 12.02
CA GLU A 25 -12.47 -16.46 10.89
C GLU A 25 -11.89 -15.90 9.60
N PHE A 26 -12.14 -14.60 9.33
CA PHE A 26 -11.55 -13.92 8.17
C PHE A 26 -10.01 -14.06 8.15
N PHE A 27 -9.33 -13.84 9.29
CA PHE A 27 -7.88 -13.98 9.39
C PHE A 27 -7.37 -15.42 9.47
N THR A 28 -8.25 -16.39 9.70
CA THR A 28 -7.96 -17.83 9.53
C THR A 28 -7.92 -18.18 8.05
N GLU A 29 -8.94 -17.74 7.31
CA GLU A 29 -9.08 -18.00 5.86
C GLU A 29 -8.11 -17.15 5.01
N ASN A 30 -7.76 -15.94 5.49
CA ASN A 30 -6.90 -14.97 4.81
C ASN A 30 -5.72 -14.56 5.67
N PRO A 31 -4.79 -15.47 6.03
CA PRO A 31 -3.70 -15.20 6.96
C PRO A 31 -2.77 -14.09 6.49
N ASP A 32 -2.60 -13.93 5.18
CA ASP A 32 -1.76 -12.91 4.56
C ASP A 32 -2.25 -11.47 4.82
N CYS A 33 -3.57 -11.28 5.06
CA CYS A 33 -4.15 -9.98 5.39
C CYS A 33 -3.64 -9.43 6.73
N ALA A 34 -3.16 -10.30 7.64
CA ALA A 34 -2.51 -9.87 8.89
C ALA A 34 -1.21 -9.10 8.65
N GLY A 35 -0.68 -9.15 7.44
CA GLY A 35 0.46 -8.37 6.97
C GLY A 35 0.16 -6.87 6.82
N GLY A 36 -1.10 -6.47 6.84
CA GLY A 36 -1.49 -5.08 6.65
C GLY A 36 -0.93 -4.53 5.35
N ILE A 37 -0.15 -3.46 5.42
CA ILE A 37 0.50 -2.87 4.24
C ILE A 37 1.48 -3.81 3.50
N TYR A 38 1.86 -4.95 4.08
CA TYR A 38 2.70 -5.96 3.41
C TYR A 38 1.88 -6.99 2.63
N HIS A 39 0.53 -6.89 2.67
CA HIS A 39 -0.32 -7.74 1.85
C HIS A 39 -0.01 -7.54 0.37
N THR A 40 0.20 -8.63 -0.38
CA THR A 40 0.48 -8.59 -1.81
C THR A 40 -0.68 -8.02 -2.61
N TYR A 41 -0.40 -7.44 -3.75
CA TYR A 41 -1.44 -6.91 -4.62
C TYR A 41 -2.26 -8.04 -5.25
N ARG A 42 -3.53 -8.10 -4.89
CA ARG A 42 -4.49 -9.02 -5.52
C ARG A 42 -5.44 -8.22 -6.40
N PHE A 43 -5.39 -8.48 -7.68
CA PHE A 43 -6.35 -7.87 -8.61
C PHE A 43 -7.74 -8.44 -8.35
N GLU A 44 -8.68 -7.58 -8.03
CA GLU A 44 -10.09 -7.90 -7.98
C GLU A 44 -10.81 -7.10 -9.07
N LYS A 45 -11.50 -7.80 -9.95
CA LYS A 45 -12.27 -7.15 -11.01
C LYS A 45 -13.40 -6.33 -10.37
N GLY A 46 -13.32 -5.00 -10.53
CA GLY A 46 -14.36 -4.06 -10.12
C GLY A 46 -15.33 -3.74 -11.25
N GLU A 47 -16.27 -2.87 -10.96
CA GLU A 47 -17.12 -2.24 -11.99
C GLU A 47 -16.24 -1.47 -12.97
N SER A 48 -16.64 -1.48 -14.24
CA SER A 48 -16.00 -0.72 -15.30
C SER A 48 -17.07 -0.03 -16.14
N THR A 49 -17.46 1.14 -15.67
CA THR A 49 -18.45 1.98 -16.37
C THR A 49 -17.89 2.43 -17.72
N PRO A 50 -18.57 2.14 -18.85
CA PRO A 50 -18.14 2.60 -20.16
C PRO A 50 -18.10 4.13 -20.24
N ALA A 51 -17.18 4.67 -21.04
CA ALA A 51 -17.16 6.10 -21.29
C ALA A 51 -18.45 6.56 -21.99
N PRO A 52 -18.96 7.75 -21.68
CA PRO A 52 -20.09 8.34 -22.42
C PRO A 52 -19.84 8.34 -23.92
N LYS A 53 -20.92 8.22 -24.71
CA LYS A 53 -20.85 8.16 -26.17
C LYS A 53 -20.08 9.36 -26.74
N GLY A 54 -19.13 9.09 -27.61
CA GLY A 54 -18.29 10.11 -28.25
C GLY A 54 -16.98 10.40 -27.55
N PHE A 55 -16.79 9.98 -26.30
CA PHE A 55 -15.55 10.14 -25.57
C PHE A 55 -14.58 8.97 -25.81
N ALA A 56 -13.31 9.27 -25.98
CA ALA A 56 -12.24 8.29 -26.12
C ALA A 56 -11.09 8.61 -25.15
N PRO A 57 -10.40 7.61 -24.61
CA PRO A 57 -9.25 7.83 -23.73
C PRO A 57 -8.12 8.51 -24.52
N VAL A 58 -7.52 9.55 -23.91
CA VAL A 58 -6.44 10.35 -24.50
C VAL A 58 -5.18 10.41 -23.64
N TYR A 59 -5.30 10.20 -22.30
CA TYR A 59 -4.18 10.32 -21.38
C TYR A 59 -4.42 9.52 -20.10
N VAL A 60 -3.34 8.98 -19.52
CA VAL A 60 -3.34 8.34 -18.20
C VAL A 60 -2.33 9.03 -17.29
N SER A 61 -2.78 9.46 -16.12
CA SER A 61 -1.92 9.87 -15.00
C SER A 61 -1.96 8.79 -13.93
N HIS A 62 -0.83 8.14 -13.68
CA HIS A 62 -0.70 7.03 -12.74
C HIS A 62 0.24 7.38 -11.59
N PHE A 63 -0.08 6.92 -10.38
CA PHE A 63 0.84 6.83 -9.25
C PHE A 63 0.74 5.43 -8.64
N GLY A 64 1.87 4.69 -8.58
CA GLY A 64 1.97 3.37 -7.98
C GLY A 64 2.90 3.37 -6.77
N ARG A 65 2.51 2.69 -5.70
CA ARG A 65 3.39 2.23 -4.64
C ARG A 65 4.33 1.17 -5.22
N HIS A 66 5.57 1.05 -4.70
CA HIS A 66 6.45 -0.09 -5.04
C HIS A 66 5.74 -1.43 -4.76
N GLY A 67 6.12 -2.48 -5.47
CA GLY A 67 5.61 -3.84 -5.30
C GLY A 67 6.07 -4.52 -4.00
N SER A 68 5.65 -5.75 -3.82
CA SER A 68 6.02 -6.64 -2.73
C SER A 68 7.54 -6.71 -2.56
N ARG A 69 7.99 -6.83 -1.31
CA ARG A 69 9.41 -6.69 -0.96
C ARG A 69 9.77 -7.34 0.35
N TRP A 70 11.03 -7.70 0.52
CA TRP A 70 11.59 -8.15 1.77
C TRP A 70 11.50 -7.09 2.88
N HIS A 71 11.35 -7.51 4.15
CA HIS A 71 11.40 -6.57 5.28
C HIS A 71 12.74 -5.87 5.34
N ALA A 72 12.74 -4.61 5.78
CA ALA A 72 13.96 -3.82 5.93
C ALA A 72 14.74 -4.11 7.21
N SER A 73 14.14 -4.84 8.18
CA SER A 73 14.76 -5.17 9.47
C SER A 73 15.30 -6.58 9.44
N ALA A 74 16.63 -6.75 9.61
CA ALA A 74 17.30 -8.03 9.73
C ALA A 74 16.78 -8.86 10.89
N GLY A 75 16.44 -8.22 12.02
CA GLY A 75 15.96 -8.89 13.23
C GLY A 75 14.68 -9.71 13.02
N ASN A 76 13.85 -9.37 12.02
CA ASN A 76 12.66 -10.16 11.70
C ASN A 76 13.00 -11.56 11.16
N TYR A 77 14.23 -11.77 10.69
CA TYR A 77 14.75 -13.05 10.16
C TYR A 77 15.76 -13.71 11.08
N GLU A 78 16.69 -12.92 11.61
CA GLU A 78 17.82 -13.41 12.39
C GLU A 78 17.39 -13.91 13.77
N ILE A 79 16.47 -13.19 14.46
CA ILE A 79 16.02 -13.58 15.80
C ILE A 79 15.36 -14.97 15.80
N PRO A 80 14.36 -15.26 14.96
CA PRO A 80 13.79 -16.59 14.87
C PRO A 80 14.83 -17.65 14.48
N TYR A 81 15.63 -17.36 13.46
CA TYR A 81 16.60 -18.32 12.95
C TYR A 81 17.63 -18.75 14.00
N GLU A 82 18.25 -17.80 14.70
CA GLU A 82 19.30 -18.14 15.69
C GLU A 82 18.72 -18.89 16.89
N LEU A 83 17.51 -18.55 17.35
CA LEU A 83 16.85 -19.28 18.44
C LEU A 83 16.44 -20.69 18.03
N PHE A 84 15.85 -20.88 16.85
CA PHE A 84 15.52 -22.21 16.33
C PHE A 84 16.77 -23.07 16.13
N LYS A 85 17.85 -22.50 15.60
CA LYS A 85 19.14 -23.17 15.39
C LYS A 85 19.75 -23.65 16.71
N LYS A 86 19.71 -22.82 17.77
CA LYS A 86 20.18 -23.17 19.09
C LYS A 86 19.31 -24.29 19.69
N ALA A 87 18.00 -24.12 19.73
CA ALA A 87 17.09 -25.11 20.27
C ALA A 87 17.14 -26.44 19.51
N SER A 88 17.35 -26.42 18.20
CA SER A 88 17.54 -27.64 17.40
C SER A 88 18.80 -28.41 17.79
N LYS A 89 19.94 -27.71 18.02
CA LYS A 89 21.20 -28.33 18.46
C LYS A 89 21.10 -28.96 19.86
N GLU A 90 20.32 -28.36 20.74
CA GLU A 90 20.10 -28.79 22.11
C GLU A 90 18.96 -29.81 22.23
N GLY A 91 18.30 -30.20 21.12
CA GLY A 91 17.16 -31.12 21.12
C GLY A 91 15.89 -30.57 21.77
N MET A 92 15.76 -29.25 21.86
CA MET A 92 14.72 -28.52 22.59
C MET A 92 13.52 -28.08 21.74
N LEU A 93 13.48 -28.43 20.45
CA LEU A 93 12.30 -28.21 19.62
C LEU A 93 11.23 -29.27 19.90
N THR A 94 9.97 -28.87 19.91
CA THR A 94 8.81 -29.78 19.82
C THR A 94 8.79 -30.42 18.42
N ASP A 95 7.88 -31.35 18.16
CA ASP A 95 7.74 -31.92 16.81
C ASP A 95 7.27 -30.86 15.81
N PHE A 96 6.34 -29.98 16.21
CA PHE A 96 5.95 -28.82 15.39
C PHE A 96 7.13 -27.84 15.16
N GLY A 97 7.93 -27.58 16.20
CA GLY A 97 9.13 -26.76 16.06
C GLY A 97 10.15 -27.35 15.06
N LYS A 98 10.32 -28.67 15.05
CA LYS A 98 11.17 -29.39 14.08
C LYS A 98 10.62 -29.30 12.66
N GLU A 99 9.29 -29.39 12.50
CA GLU A 99 8.60 -29.30 11.22
C GLU A 99 8.81 -27.94 10.56
N ILE A 100 8.63 -26.85 11.30
CA ILE A 100 8.73 -25.48 10.73
C ILE A 100 10.16 -24.94 10.64
N TYR A 101 11.14 -25.55 11.32
CA TYR A 101 12.52 -25.05 11.33
C TYR A 101 13.19 -24.99 9.95
N PRO A 102 13.04 -25.95 9.04
CA PRO A 102 13.55 -25.85 7.67
C PRO A 102 13.06 -24.59 6.96
N THR A 103 11.79 -24.23 7.09
CA THR A 103 11.18 -23.01 6.53
C THR A 103 11.78 -21.74 7.14
N VAL A 104 11.88 -21.67 8.48
CA VAL A 104 12.55 -20.55 9.18
C VAL A 104 13.99 -20.36 8.67
N LYS A 105 14.74 -21.45 8.53
CA LYS A 105 16.12 -21.44 8.03
C LYS A 105 16.19 -20.98 6.57
N ARG A 106 15.29 -21.45 5.71
CA ARG A 106 15.21 -21.07 4.29
C ARG A 106 14.93 -19.58 4.15
N VAL A 107 13.87 -19.08 4.79
CA VAL A 107 13.46 -17.67 4.71
C VAL A 107 14.56 -16.73 5.22
N ALA A 108 15.20 -17.07 6.34
CA ALA A 108 16.32 -16.28 6.86
C ALA A 108 17.52 -16.25 5.89
N LYS A 109 17.80 -17.37 5.21
CA LYS A 109 18.87 -17.47 4.20
C LYS A 109 18.54 -16.63 2.96
N GLU A 110 17.31 -16.73 2.44
CA GLU A 110 16.84 -15.97 1.29
C GLU A 110 16.84 -14.46 1.55
N ALA A 111 16.49 -14.02 2.77
CA ALA A 111 16.47 -12.61 3.16
C ALA A 111 17.87 -11.98 3.28
N LYS A 112 18.92 -12.79 3.39
CA LYS A 112 20.30 -12.30 3.63
C LYS A 112 20.79 -11.47 2.43
N GLY A 113 21.10 -10.19 2.69
CA GLY A 113 21.53 -9.23 1.67
C GLY A 113 20.39 -8.61 0.86
N ARG A 114 19.13 -8.98 1.14
CA ARG A 114 17.96 -8.54 0.38
C ARG A 114 17.01 -7.62 1.18
N LEU A 115 17.48 -7.03 2.25
CA LEU A 115 16.63 -6.19 3.12
C LEU A 115 16.05 -4.98 2.38
N GLY A 116 14.72 -4.94 2.30
CA GLY A 116 13.98 -3.88 1.59
C GLY A 116 14.02 -3.98 0.06
N GLU A 117 14.61 -5.05 -0.50
CA GLU A 117 14.65 -5.32 -1.94
C GLU A 117 13.26 -5.74 -2.46
N LEU A 118 12.93 -5.33 -3.68
CA LEU A 118 11.73 -5.79 -4.39
C LEU A 118 11.78 -7.30 -4.59
N SER A 119 10.69 -8.00 -4.23
CA SER A 119 10.58 -9.44 -4.51
C SER A 119 10.21 -9.73 -5.98
N VAL A 120 10.36 -10.99 -6.40
CA VAL A 120 9.85 -11.44 -7.70
C VAL A 120 8.34 -11.20 -7.80
N GLN A 121 7.60 -11.47 -6.70
CA GLN A 121 6.18 -11.17 -6.60
C GLN A 121 5.90 -9.68 -6.85
N GLY A 122 6.68 -8.78 -6.25
CA GLY A 122 6.52 -7.33 -6.43
C GLY A 122 6.77 -6.86 -7.87
N ALA A 123 7.72 -7.47 -8.58
CA ALA A 123 7.91 -7.21 -10.00
C ALA A 123 6.70 -7.69 -10.82
N ASN A 124 6.18 -8.91 -10.54
CA ASN A 124 5.03 -9.47 -11.22
C ASN A 124 3.74 -8.68 -10.99
N GLU A 125 3.54 -8.09 -9.79
CA GLU A 125 2.43 -7.18 -9.51
C GLU A 125 2.42 -6.00 -10.48
N HIS A 126 3.55 -5.34 -10.68
CA HIS A 126 3.68 -4.20 -11.60
C HIS A 126 3.53 -4.60 -13.07
N ARG A 127 4.06 -5.77 -13.46
CA ARG A 127 3.85 -6.32 -14.81
C ARG A 127 2.36 -6.58 -15.06
N GLY A 128 1.64 -7.16 -14.09
CA GLY A 128 0.21 -7.41 -14.18
C GLY A 128 -0.62 -6.12 -14.30
N ILE A 129 -0.31 -5.09 -13.51
CA ILE A 129 -0.98 -3.77 -13.60
C ILE A 129 -0.74 -3.15 -14.99
N ALA A 130 0.50 -3.18 -15.50
CA ALA A 130 0.84 -2.67 -16.83
C ALA A 130 0.06 -3.40 -17.95
N GLU A 131 -0.05 -4.73 -17.86
CA GLU A 131 -0.80 -5.54 -18.82
C GLU A 131 -2.29 -5.22 -18.83
N ARG A 132 -2.90 -5.12 -17.64
CA ARG A 132 -4.33 -4.75 -17.54
C ARG A 132 -4.60 -3.33 -18.00
N MET A 133 -3.71 -2.37 -17.69
CA MET A 133 -3.80 -0.99 -18.20
C MET A 133 -3.72 -0.95 -19.72
N TYR A 134 -2.77 -1.69 -20.32
CA TYR A 134 -2.62 -1.81 -21.77
C TYR A 134 -3.88 -2.40 -22.42
N ALA A 135 -4.43 -3.45 -21.81
CA ALA A 135 -5.64 -4.12 -22.30
C ALA A 135 -6.90 -3.26 -22.16
N ALA A 136 -7.02 -2.50 -21.07
CA ALA A 136 -8.16 -1.63 -20.80
C ALA A 136 -8.19 -0.39 -21.71
N TYR A 137 -7.03 0.13 -22.12
CA TYR A 137 -6.91 1.38 -22.89
C TYR A 137 -6.10 1.19 -24.20
N PRO A 138 -6.53 0.29 -25.11
CA PRO A 138 -5.76 -0.04 -26.30
C PRO A 138 -5.52 1.16 -27.23
N LYS A 139 -6.41 2.15 -27.26
CA LYS A 139 -6.24 3.38 -28.04
C LYS A 139 -5.04 4.20 -27.58
N LEU A 140 -4.63 4.10 -26.32
CA LEU A 140 -3.48 4.82 -25.78
C LEU A 140 -2.15 4.10 -26.05
N PHE A 141 -2.16 2.75 -26.09
CA PHE A 141 -0.91 1.98 -26.02
C PHE A 141 -0.58 1.17 -27.27
N LYS A 142 -1.54 0.89 -28.19
CA LYS A 142 -1.30 0.05 -29.38
C LYS A 142 -0.70 0.80 -30.59
N GLY A 143 -0.63 2.14 -30.54
CA GLY A 143 -0.13 2.95 -31.65
C GLY A 143 1.38 2.92 -31.81
N SER A 144 1.88 3.58 -32.89
CA SER A 144 3.32 3.79 -33.11
C SER A 144 3.86 5.07 -32.46
N ASN A 145 2.98 6.01 -32.16
CA ASN A 145 3.34 7.31 -31.57
C ASN A 145 2.89 7.35 -30.09
N VAL A 146 3.36 6.39 -29.32
CA VAL A 146 3.04 6.28 -27.89
C VAL A 146 4.26 6.76 -27.10
N HIS A 147 4.10 7.88 -26.39
CA HIS A 147 5.13 8.46 -25.54
C HIS A 147 4.71 8.34 -24.07
N VAL A 148 5.52 7.69 -23.28
CA VAL A 148 5.31 7.48 -21.85
C VAL A 148 6.40 8.20 -21.07
N GLU A 149 6.02 9.02 -20.12
CA GLU A 149 6.95 9.57 -19.13
C GLU A 149 6.81 8.79 -17.82
N SER A 150 7.95 8.29 -17.31
CA SER A 150 7.97 7.42 -16.14
C SER A 150 8.97 7.94 -15.11
N ARG A 151 8.52 8.15 -13.87
CA ARG A 151 9.32 8.73 -12.79
C ARG A 151 9.20 7.90 -11.52
N SER A 152 10.31 7.77 -10.77
CA SER A 152 10.31 7.11 -9.48
C SER A 152 11.03 7.94 -8.41
N THR A 153 10.80 7.58 -7.13
CA THR A 153 11.75 7.97 -6.08
C THR A 153 13.10 7.31 -6.35
N ASN A 154 14.18 7.83 -5.75
CA ASN A 154 15.53 7.25 -5.86
C ASN A 154 15.73 6.00 -4.98
N VAL A 155 14.66 5.42 -4.45
CA VAL A 155 14.71 4.18 -3.66
C VAL A 155 14.72 2.97 -4.60
N PRO A 156 15.69 2.02 -4.49
CA PRO A 156 15.89 0.93 -5.45
C PRO A 156 14.61 0.15 -5.79
N ARG A 157 13.81 -0.24 -4.78
CA ARG A 157 12.54 -0.97 -5.03
C ARG A 157 11.52 -0.19 -5.87
N CYS A 158 11.50 1.14 -5.79
CA CYS A 158 10.63 1.97 -6.63
C CYS A 158 11.14 2.05 -8.06
N ILE A 159 12.47 2.12 -8.23
CA ILE A 159 13.12 2.09 -9.55
C ILE A 159 12.87 0.74 -10.23
N LEU A 160 13.02 -0.36 -9.50
CA LEU A 160 12.76 -1.71 -10.03
C LEU A 160 11.27 -1.94 -10.33
N SER A 161 10.36 -1.42 -9.51
CA SER A 161 8.91 -1.43 -9.80
C SER A 161 8.58 -0.66 -11.09
N MET A 162 9.17 0.52 -11.27
CA MET A 162 9.08 1.30 -12.51
C MET A 162 9.62 0.51 -13.70
N ALA A 163 10.76 -0.15 -13.54
CA ALA A 163 11.39 -0.95 -14.59
C ALA A 163 10.46 -2.10 -15.00
N ALA A 164 9.96 -2.92 -14.07
CA ALA A 164 9.08 -4.04 -14.32
C ALA A 164 7.80 -3.63 -15.06
N PHE A 165 7.18 -2.51 -14.66
CA PHE A 165 6.01 -1.97 -15.34
C PHE A 165 6.34 -1.53 -16.78
N ASN A 166 7.41 -0.78 -16.96
CA ASN A 166 7.83 -0.26 -18.26
C ASN A 166 8.30 -1.35 -19.23
N GLU A 167 9.00 -2.36 -18.73
CA GLU A 167 9.39 -3.53 -19.50
C GLU A 167 8.17 -4.25 -20.04
N ARG A 168 7.15 -4.47 -19.20
CA ARG A 168 5.93 -5.12 -19.66
C ARG A 168 5.21 -4.33 -20.74
N LEU A 169 5.14 -3.00 -20.64
CA LEU A 169 4.60 -2.16 -21.71
C LEU A 169 5.39 -2.31 -23.01
N LYS A 170 6.72 -2.37 -22.94
CA LYS A 170 7.59 -2.57 -24.11
C LYS A 170 7.46 -3.96 -24.73
N GLU A 171 7.26 -4.99 -23.93
CA GLU A 171 6.98 -6.35 -24.43
C GLU A 171 5.65 -6.40 -25.20
N LEU A 172 4.61 -5.70 -24.70
CA LEU A 172 3.29 -5.65 -25.34
C LEU A 172 3.28 -4.78 -26.60
N ASN A 173 4.08 -3.71 -26.62
CA ASN A 173 4.30 -2.85 -27.79
C ASN A 173 5.73 -2.30 -27.81
N PRO A 174 6.66 -2.91 -28.57
CA PRO A 174 8.04 -2.46 -28.69
C PRO A 174 8.22 -1.01 -29.21
N LYS A 175 7.20 -0.46 -29.88
CA LYS A 175 7.23 0.92 -30.44
C LYS A 175 6.96 2.00 -29.40
N ILE A 176 6.53 1.66 -28.19
CA ILE A 176 6.33 2.65 -27.12
C ILE A 176 7.67 3.31 -26.81
N ASP A 177 7.73 4.63 -26.90
CA ASP A 177 8.85 5.42 -26.40
C ASP A 177 8.63 5.74 -24.92
N ILE A 178 9.59 5.35 -24.06
CA ILE A 178 9.48 5.54 -22.60
C ILE A 178 10.67 6.34 -22.09
N TYR A 179 10.45 7.59 -21.71
CA TYR A 179 11.41 8.38 -20.96
C TYR A 179 11.35 8.05 -19.48
N ARG A 180 12.48 7.65 -18.89
CA ARG A 180 12.59 7.25 -17.48
C ARG A 180 13.49 8.21 -16.73
N THR A 181 13.05 8.63 -15.53
CA THR A 181 13.88 9.49 -14.68
C THR A 181 13.66 9.21 -13.19
N THR A 182 14.75 9.38 -12.44
CA THR A 182 14.75 9.41 -10.98
C THR A 182 15.79 10.41 -10.50
N ASN A 183 15.45 11.24 -9.52
CA ASN A 183 16.35 12.22 -8.91
C ASN A 183 15.78 12.73 -7.59
N ASP A 184 16.54 13.52 -6.85
CA ASP A 184 16.14 14.06 -5.55
C ASP A 184 14.92 14.99 -5.60
N ASN A 185 14.70 15.69 -6.70
CA ASN A 185 13.52 16.55 -6.85
C ASN A 185 12.28 15.69 -6.96
N TRP A 186 12.30 14.62 -7.79
CA TRP A 186 11.20 13.66 -7.89
C TRP A 186 11.02 12.88 -6.59
N HIS A 187 12.11 12.53 -5.91
CA HIS A 187 12.00 11.89 -4.60
C HIS A 187 11.18 12.75 -3.62
N LYS A 188 11.42 14.05 -3.55
CA LYS A 188 10.69 14.99 -2.66
C LYS A 188 9.21 15.13 -3.02
N VAL A 189 8.87 14.98 -4.31
CA VAL A 189 7.49 15.05 -4.82
C VAL A 189 6.75 13.74 -4.62
N LEU A 190 7.40 12.62 -4.91
CA LEU A 190 6.79 11.28 -4.89
C LEU A 190 6.84 10.62 -3.50
N LEU A 191 7.62 11.18 -2.58
CA LEU A 191 7.66 10.83 -1.15
C LEU A 191 7.68 12.11 -0.30
N PRO A 192 6.63 12.93 -0.37
CA PRO A 192 6.57 14.10 0.50
C PRO A 192 6.52 13.65 1.97
N SER A 193 7.21 14.38 2.83
CA SER A 193 7.37 13.99 4.24
C SER A 193 7.32 15.16 5.22
N LYS A 194 7.04 16.36 4.72
CA LYS A 194 7.09 17.57 5.56
C LYS A 194 6.00 17.57 6.62
N GLY A 195 4.80 17.18 6.21
CA GLY A 195 3.63 17.16 7.08
C GLY A 195 3.75 16.06 8.13
N ARG A 196 3.96 14.81 7.68
CA ARG A 196 4.02 13.66 8.59
C ARG A 196 5.17 13.75 9.60
N LYS A 197 6.35 14.19 9.19
CA LYS A 197 7.51 14.31 10.09
C LYS A 197 7.30 15.27 11.26
N TYR A 198 6.33 16.15 11.16
CA TYR A 198 6.03 17.10 12.22
C TYR A 198 5.32 16.46 13.42
N THR A 199 4.58 15.36 13.20
CA THR A 199 3.84 14.61 14.23
C THR A 199 4.31 13.18 14.41
N LEU A 200 5.25 12.71 13.58
CA LEU A 200 5.63 11.30 13.53
C LEU A 200 6.13 10.77 14.88
N ASP A 201 6.98 11.52 15.56
CA ASP A 201 7.56 11.08 16.84
C ASP A 201 6.49 10.95 17.93
N GLU A 202 5.52 11.88 17.97
CA GLU A 202 4.38 11.84 18.91
C GLU A 202 3.46 10.63 18.61
N ALA A 203 3.12 10.42 17.33
CA ALA A 203 2.29 9.29 16.90
C ALA A 203 2.96 7.94 17.18
N LEU A 204 4.27 7.84 16.93
CA LEU A 204 5.04 6.63 17.23
C LEU A 204 5.13 6.39 18.76
N ALA A 205 5.37 7.42 19.55
CA ALA A 205 5.40 7.31 21.01
C ALA A 205 4.05 6.85 21.56
N ALA A 206 2.94 7.40 21.06
CA ALA A 206 1.58 7.04 21.48
C ALA A 206 1.19 5.58 21.15
N THR A 207 1.86 4.96 20.18
CA THR A 207 1.55 3.60 19.70
C THR A 207 2.65 2.57 19.97
N LYS A 208 3.77 2.99 20.57
CA LYS A 208 5.02 2.20 20.69
C LYS A 208 4.84 0.84 21.40
N SER A 209 4.05 0.80 22.46
CA SER A 209 3.88 -0.43 23.28
C SER A 209 2.77 -1.36 22.78
N SER A 210 1.98 -0.94 21.79
CA SER A 210 0.75 -1.65 21.44
C SER A 210 0.99 -3.02 20.78
N ILE A 211 2.01 -3.14 19.92
CA ILE A 211 2.34 -4.39 19.24
C ILE A 211 3.05 -5.34 20.20
N ASP A 212 3.98 -4.83 21.00
CA ASP A 212 4.69 -5.63 22.00
C ASP A 212 3.73 -6.16 23.09
N SER A 213 2.67 -5.41 23.46
CA SER A 213 1.67 -5.90 24.40
C SER A 213 0.87 -7.10 23.88
N VAL A 214 0.55 -7.14 22.59
CA VAL A 214 -0.10 -8.31 21.98
C VAL A 214 0.86 -9.50 21.94
N ALA A 215 2.11 -9.26 21.55
CA ALA A 215 3.14 -10.31 21.57
C ALA A 215 3.33 -10.88 22.96
N ASP A 216 3.31 -10.05 24.01
CA ASP A 216 3.43 -10.47 25.39
C ASP A 216 2.26 -11.34 25.86
N VAL A 217 1.02 -10.96 25.53
CA VAL A 217 -0.19 -11.72 25.91
C VAL A 217 -0.17 -13.14 25.34
N TYR A 218 0.23 -13.31 24.09
CA TYR A 218 0.16 -14.61 23.41
C TYR A 218 1.50 -15.38 23.39
N ALA A 219 2.55 -14.81 23.99
CA ALA A 219 3.90 -15.37 23.91
C ALA A 219 3.98 -16.81 24.45
N ASP A 220 3.39 -17.05 25.62
CA ASP A 220 3.46 -18.35 26.28
C ASP A 220 2.81 -19.46 25.46
N GLU A 221 1.63 -19.18 24.87
CA GLU A 221 0.89 -20.12 24.03
C GLU A 221 1.68 -20.41 22.73
N ILE A 222 2.14 -19.37 22.05
CA ILE A 222 2.82 -19.50 20.74
C ILE A 222 4.12 -20.27 20.91
N LEU A 223 4.92 -19.94 21.92
CA LEU A 223 6.24 -20.55 22.07
C LEU A 223 6.17 -21.96 22.69
N ALA A 224 5.12 -22.31 23.43
CA ALA A 224 4.88 -23.67 23.86
C ALA A 224 4.58 -24.63 22.70
N LYS A 225 4.07 -24.15 21.55
CA LYS A 225 3.94 -24.96 20.34
C LYS A 225 5.30 -25.32 19.74
N ILE A 226 6.32 -24.44 19.88
CA ILE A 226 7.60 -24.50 19.17
C ILE A 226 8.70 -25.11 20.01
N PHE A 227 8.77 -24.77 21.30
CA PHE A 227 9.85 -25.15 22.20
C PHE A 227 9.36 -26.02 23.33
N LYS A 228 10.20 -27.00 23.76
CA LYS A 228 9.97 -27.80 24.94
C LYS A 228 9.97 -26.93 26.20
N PRO A 229 9.26 -27.36 27.28
CA PRO A 229 9.12 -26.58 28.51
C PRO A 229 10.46 -26.12 29.13
N GLU A 230 11.51 -26.99 29.08
CA GLU A 230 12.83 -26.71 29.63
C GLU A 230 13.51 -25.56 28.91
N TYR A 231 13.35 -25.47 27.58
CA TYR A 231 13.92 -24.38 26.79
C TYR A 231 13.12 -23.09 26.92
N LYS A 232 11.81 -23.24 27.06
CA LYS A 232 10.90 -22.11 27.31
C LYS A 232 11.31 -21.35 28.58
N SER A 233 11.61 -22.06 29.69
CA SER A 233 12.05 -21.42 30.93
C SER A 233 13.36 -20.66 30.79
N VAL A 234 14.28 -21.10 29.91
CA VAL A 234 15.53 -20.36 29.60
C VAL A 234 15.25 -19.07 28.86
N ILE A 235 14.28 -19.08 27.90
CA ILE A 235 13.89 -17.89 27.16
C ILE A 235 13.09 -16.92 28.04
N ASP A 236 12.23 -17.43 28.92
CA ASP A 236 11.41 -16.65 29.85
C ASP A 236 12.24 -15.80 30.83
N ALA A 237 13.50 -16.18 31.10
CA ALA A 237 14.41 -15.38 31.90
C ALA A 237 14.66 -13.97 31.34
N ASP A 238 14.46 -13.76 30.01
CA ASP A 238 14.42 -12.45 29.38
C ASP A 238 13.10 -12.24 28.63
N ARG A 239 12.08 -11.79 29.34
CA ARG A 239 10.74 -11.54 28.78
C ARG A 239 10.76 -10.57 27.57
N LYS A 240 11.72 -9.64 27.51
CA LYS A 240 11.84 -8.73 26.37
C LYS A 240 12.33 -9.44 25.11
N ALA A 241 13.29 -10.36 25.26
CA ALA A 241 13.74 -11.20 24.13
C ALA A 241 12.62 -12.11 23.65
N TYR A 242 11.82 -12.62 24.56
CA TYR A 242 10.65 -13.45 24.33
C TYR A 242 9.60 -12.73 23.45
N VAL A 243 9.19 -11.53 23.86
CA VAL A 243 8.27 -10.67 23.11
C VAL A 243 8.82 -10.32 21.71
N LYS A 244 10.13 -10.02 21.63
CA LYS A 244 10.79 -9.77 20.34
C LYS A 244 10.74 -10.97 19.40
N LEU A 245 10.91 -12.19 19.93
CA LEU A 245 10.83 -13.41 19.14
C LEU A 245 9.43 -13.60 18.55
N VAL A 246 8.39 -13.49 19.36
CA VAL A 246 7.00 -13.65 18.90
C VAL A 246 6.65 -12.62 17.83
N ARG A 247 7.05 -11.37 18.03
CA ARG A 247 6.88 -10.31 17.03
C ARG A 247 7.67 -10.61 15.75
N ALA A 248 8.90 -11.07 15.83
CA ALA A 248 9.72 -11.42 14.67
C ALA A 248 9.12 -12.61 13.90
N LEU A 249 8.59 -13.62 14.60
CA LEU A 249 7.85 -14.74 14.00
C LEU A 249 6.61 -14.24 13.24
N HIS A 250 5.84 -13.32 13.83
CA HIS A 250 4.70 -12.72 13.14
C HIS A 250 5.13 -12.05 11.83
N TYR A 251 6.18 -11.23 11.84
CA TYR A 251 6.72 -10.61 10.63
C TYR A 251 7.28 -11.63 9.63
N MET A 252 7.88 -12.72 10.11
CA MET A 252 8.36 -13.80 9.23
C MET A 252 7.20 -14.53 8.57
N CYS A 253 6.08 -14.78 9.26
CA CYS A 253 4.87 -15.34 8.66
C CYS A 253 4.29 -14.44 7.56
N ILE A 254 4.29 -13.14 7.78
CA ILE A 254 3.79 -12.15 6.81
C ILE A 254 4.58 -12.20 5.50
N ILE A 255 5.93 -12.32 5.57
CA ILE A 255 6.79 -12.29 4.38
C ILE A 255 6.68 -13.57 3.53
N MET A 256 6.06 -14.64 4.03
CA MET A 256 5.93 -15.91 3.31
C MET A 256 5.23 -15.76 1.95
N GLN A 257 4.37 -14.76 1.78
CA GLN A 257 3.73 -14.45 0.50
C GLN A 257 4.71 -13.92 -0.57
N ASP A 258 5.90 -13.48 -0.16
CA ASP A 258 6.96 -12.92 -1.00
C ASP A 258 8.12 -13.89 -1.26
N THR A 259 8.14 -15.05 -0.58
CA THR A 259 9.20 -16.07 -0.72
C THR A 259 8.93 -16.98 -1.90
N GLU A 260 9.97 -17.65 -2.39
CA GLU A 260 9.89 -18.53 -3.55
C GLU A 260 9.29 -19.92 -3.21
N GLY A 261 9.21 -20.29 -1.93
CA GLY A 261 8.64 -21.58 -1.49
C GLY A 261 7.12 -21.53 -1.29
N ASP A 262 6.48 -22.69 -1.43
CA ASP A 262 5.03 -22.85 -1.22
C ASP A 262 4.66 -23.16 0.23
N ASP A 263 5.66 -23.49 1.07
CA ASP A 263 5.48 -23.75 2.49
C ASP A 263 5.04 -22.49 3.24
N ARG A 264 4.13 -22.69 4.19
CA ARG A 264 3.57 -21.60 5.02
C ARG A 264 3.68 -21.98 6.50
N MET A 265 3.92 -20.97 7.33
CA MET A 265 3.95 -21.12 8.79
C MET A 265 2.61 -20.70 9.42
N ASN A 266 1.50 -21.08 8.77
CA ASN A 266 0.18 -20.60 9.18
C ASN A 266 -0.28 -21.12 10.54
N ASP A 267 0.20 -22.28 11.00
CA ASP A 267 -0.23 -22.89 12.26
C ASP A 267 0.45 -22.31 13.51
N ILE A 268 1.43 -21.41 13.33
CA ILE A 268 2.06 -20.70 14.46
C ILE A 268 1.04 -19.81 15.18
N PHE A 269 0.22 -19.07 14.41
CA PHE A 269 -0.75 -18.13 14.93
C PHE A 269 -2.18 -18.55 14.59
N THR A 270 -3.10 -18.41 15.53
CA THR A 270 -4.54 -18.53 15.26
C THR A 270 -5.06 -17.31 14.51
N GLY A 271 -6.26 -17.40 13.92
CA GLY A 271 -6.91 -16.25 13.27
C GLY A 271 -7.16 -15.09 14.24
N GLU A 272 -7.52 -15.39 15.51
CA GLU A 272 -7.67 -14.38 16.53
C GLU A 272 -6.36 -13.66 16.84
N GLN A 273 -5.27 -14.41 17.03
CA GLN A 273 -3.95 -13.85 17.28
C GLN A 273 -3.51 -12.95 16.12
N ARG A 274 -3.70 -13.40 14.85
CA ARG A 274 -3.42 -12.59 13.66
C ARG A 274 -4.24 -11.30 13.63
N MET A 275 -5.55 -11.40 13.92
CA MET A 275 -6.43 -10.23 13.99
C MET A 275 -5.93 -9.22 15.03
N LYS A 276 -5.57 -9.69 16.24
CA LYS A 276 -5.09 -8.82 17.33
C LYS A 276 -3.76 -8.14 17.01
N PHE A 277 -2.82 -8.86 16.40
CA PHE A 277 -1.57 -8.25 15.89
C PHE A 277 -1.87 -7.19 14.84
N TRP A 278 -2.68 -7.55 13.85
CA TRP A 278 -3.03 -6.63 12.77
C TRP A 278 -3.77 -5.39 13.27
N GLU A 279 -4.75 -5.51 14.17
CA GLU A 279 -5.46 -4.36 14.75
C GLU A 279 -4.51 -3.30 15.33
N LYS A 280 -3.44 -3.74 16.02
CA LYS A 280 -2.44 -2.83 16.60
C LYS A 280 -1.51 -2.22 15.55
N ILE A 281 -1.10 -3.01 14.58
CA ILE A 281 -0.31 -2.52 13.43
C ILE A 281 -1.13 -1.52 12.62
N ASN A 282 -2.40 -1.83 12.34
CA ASN A 282 -3.32 -0.97 11.61
C ASN A 282 -3.53 0.37 12.34
N ALA A 283 -3.77 0.34 13.65
CA ALA A 283 -3.93 1.56 14.46
C ALA A 283 -2.66 2.42 14.47
N GLN A 284 -1.47 1.80 14.58
CA GLN A 284 -0.21 2.53 14.48
C GLN A 284 -0.04 3.16 13.09
N ARG A 285 -0.35 2.43 12.01
CA ARG A 285 -0.28 2.95 10.64
C ARG A 285 -1.26 4.09 10.42
N TYR A 286 -2.48 3.94 10.95
CA TYR A 286 -3.48 4.99 10.88
C TYR A 286 -3.03 6.27 11.61
N ALA A 287 -2.51 6.16 12.84
CA ALA A 287 -1.99 7.29 13.60
C ALA A 287 -0.83 8.01 12.89
N THR A 288 0.06 7.25 12.23
CA THR A 288 1.31 7.81 11.68
C THR A 288 1.20 8.29 10.25
N PHE A 289 0.29 7.74 9.44
CA PHE A 289 0.28 7.95 7.99
C PHE A 289 -1.10 8.23 7.38
N ALA A 290 -2.19 8.12 8.16
CA ALA A 290 -3.52 8.35 7.64
C ALA A 290 -4.16 9.65 8.15
N ASN A 291 -5.44 9.86 7.83
CA ASN A 291 -6.21 11.05 8.21
C ASN A 291 -6.72 10.98 9.66
N SER A 292 -5.86 10.62 10.60
CA SER A 292 -6.20 10.58 12.01
C SER A 292 -6.62 11.96 12.54
N GLU A 293 -7.63 12.02 13.39
CA GLU A 293 -7.99 13.24 14.13
C GLU A 293 -6.85 13.70 15.02
N ASP A 294 -6.06 12.75 15.54
CA ASP A 294 -4.96 13.04 16.47
C ASP A 294 -3.77 13.69 15.76
N TYR A 295 -3.41 13.25 14.53
CA TYR A 295 -2.15 13.61 13.87
C TYR A 295 -2.24 13.85 12.35
N GLY A 296 -3.43 13.78 11.75
CA GLY A 296 -3.60 13.65 10.30
C GLY A 296 -3.40 14.93 9.46
N ASP A 297 -3.50 16.13 10.03
CA ASP A 297 -3.48 17.36 9.22
C ASP A 297 -2.18 17.53 8.42
N GLY A 298 -1.06 17.06 8.96
CA GLY A 298 0.21 17.04 8.24
C GLY A 298 0.22 16.12 7.02
N ILE A 299 -0.50 15.00 7.10
CA ILE A 299 -0.67 14.04 6.01
C ILE A 299 -1.45 14.66 4.86
N LEU A 300 -2.50 15.45 5.14
CA LEU A 300 -3.26 16.16 4.12
C LEU A 300 -2.35 17.10 3.31
N TYR A 301 -1.42 17.80 3.99
CA TYR A 301 -0.44 18.64 3.29
C TYR A 301 0.48 17.82 2.37
N ASP A 302 0.97 16.67 2.83
CA ASP A 302 1.81 15.81 2.01
C ASP A 302 1.03 15.28 0.79
N GLY A 303 -0.23 14.88 0.96
CA GLY A 303 -1.11 14.46 -0.13
C GLY A 303 -1.41 15.56 -1.15
N SER A 304 -1.53 16.81 -0.69
CA SER A 304 -1.77 17.96 -1.57
C SER A 304 -0.63 18.23 -2.57
N ILE A 305 0.58 17.73 -2.28
CA ILE A 305 1.72 17.85 -3.20
C ILE A 305 1.49 17.02 -4.45
N LEU A 306 1.05 15.75 -4.30
CA LEU A 306 0.73 14.89 -5.44
C LEU A 306 -0.47 15.43 -6.22
N MET A 307 -1.51 15.94 -5.53
CA MET A 307 -2.67 16.58 -6.19
C MET A 307 -2.24 17.70 -7.15
N LYS A 308 -1.35 18.59 -6.69
CA LYS A 308 -0.81 19.68 -7.52
C LYS A 308 -0.05 19.17 -8.75
N GLU A 309 0.75 18.10 -8.57
CA GLU A 309 1.50 17.51 -9.67
C GLU A 309 0.56 16.88 -10.71
N ILE A 310 -0.51 16.19 -10.26
CA ILE A 310 -1.50 15.60 -11.16
C ILE A 310 -2.19 16.69 -11.99
N VAL A 311 -2.61 17.78 -11.35
CA VAL A 311 -3.27 18.91 -12.05
C VAL A 311 -2.31 19.56 -13.04
N ARG A 312 -1.08 19.90 -12.61
CA ARG A 312 -0.08 20.52 -13.48
C ARG A 312 0.21 19.68 -14.72
N ASP A 313 0.45 18.37 -14.52
CA ASP A 313 0.85 17.49 -15.62
C ASP A 313 -0.32 17.20 -16.57
N ALA A 314 -1.57 17.22 -16.06
CA ALA A 314 -2.76 17.12 -16.88
C ALA A 314 -3.02 18.40 -17.69
N ASP A 315 -2.89 19.59 -17.08
CA ASP A 315 -3.02 20.87 -17.78
C ASP A 315 -1.96 21.00 -18.88
N ASP A 316 -0.70 20.60 -18.60
CA ASP A 316 0.39 20.58 -19.58
C ASP A 316 0.06 19.66 -20.77
N PHE A 317 -0.41 18.43 -20.50
CA PHE A 317 -0.84 17.50 -21.55
C PHE A 317 -1.99 18.07 -22.38
N LEU A 318 -3.01 18.64 -21.74
CA LEU A 318 -4.20 19.15 -22.44
C LEU A 318 -3.86 20.35 -23.34
N ALA A 319 -2.90 21.18 -22.94
CA ALA A 319 -2.44 22.35 -23.70
C ALA A 319 -1.47 21.98 -24.83
N ASN A 320 -0.49 21.09 -24.55
CA ASN A 320 0.67 20.86 -25.41
C ASN A 320 0.69 19.45 -26.04
N GLY A 321 -0.08 18.50 -25.52
CA GLY A 321 0.00 17.09 -25.94
C GLY A 321 1.33 16.43 -25.55
N GLY A 322 1.86 15.62 -26.44
CA GLY A 322 3.24 15.10 -26.36
C GLY A 322 3.42 13.80 -25.59
N ARG A 323 2.51 13.40 -24.69
CA ARG A 323 2.61 12.13 -23.95
C ARG A 323 1.26 11.46 -23.81
N THR A 324 1.23 10.13 -23.89
CA THR A 324 0.02 9.32 -23.71
C THR A 324 -0.19 8.90 -22.27
N ALA A 325 0.91 8.76 -21.51
CA ALA A 325 0.85 8.39 -20.11
C ALA A 325 1.96 9.03 -19.29
N PHE A 326 1.61 9.35 -18.04
CA PHE A 326 2.57 9.80 -17.02
C PHE A 326 2.52 8.85 -15.82
N LEU A 327 3.58 8.07 -15.65
CA LEU A 327 3.67 7.01 -14.66
C LEU A 327 4.59 7.46 -13.51
N ARG A 328 4.13 7.32 -12.28
CA ARG A 328 4.88 7.67 -11.07
C ARG A 328 4.96 6.48 -10.14
N PHE A 329 6.15 6.25 -9.55
CA PHE A 329 6.39 5.12 -8.64
C PHE A 329 6.98 5.63 -7.32
N GLY A 330 6.30 5.29 -6.23
CA GLY A 330 6.64 5.80 -4.90
C GLY A 330 6.22 4.83 -3.78
N HIS A 331 5.57 5.36 -2.77
CA HIS A 331 5.36 4.67 -1.49
C HIS A 331 3.89 4.69 -1.05
N ASP A 332 3.55 3.75 -0.13
CA ASP A 332 2.27 3.62 0.56
C ASP A 332 1.78 4.93 1.17
N VAL A 333 2.67 5.61 1.90
CA VAL A 333 2.34 6.86 2.60
C VAL A 333 1.85 7.98 1.65
N THR A 334 2.31 7.98 0.40
CA THR A 334 1.87 8.96 -0.60
C THR A 334 0.49 8.60 -1.15
N VAL A 335 0.20 7.31 -1.34
CA VAL A 335 -1.14 6.84 -1.73
C VAL A 335 -2.15 7.21 -0.63
N ILE A 336 -1.86 6.86 0.63
CA ILE A 336 -2.72 7.16 1.78
C ILE A 336 -2.97 8.67 1.89
N ALA A 337 -1.90 9.47 1.83
CA ALA A 337 -1.98 10.92 1.92
C ALA A 337 -2.81 11.54 0.79
N ALA A 338 -2.66 11.04 -0.44
CA ALA A 338 -3.42 11.53 -1.60
C ALA A 338 -4.91 11.18 -1.50
N LEU A 339 -5.24 9.94 -1.10
CA LEU A 339 -6.63 9.52 -0.87
C LEU A 339 -7.31 10.37 0.19
N ALA A 340 -6.61 10.68 1.30
CA ALA A 340 -7.10 11.52 2.38
C ALA A 340 -7.27 12.98 1.92
N ALA A 341 -6.27 13.55 1.24
CA ALA A 341 -6.31 14.93 0.76
C ALA A 341 -7.42 15.15 -0.28
N MET A 342 -7.63 14.18 -1.18
CA MET A 342 -8.71 14.20 -2.18
C MET A 342 -10.08 13.79 -1.62
N GLN A 343 -10.17 13.39 -0.35
CA GLN A 343 -11.40 12.94 0.30
C GLN A 343 -12.11 11.81 -0.47
N VAL A 344 -11.34 10.82 -0.96
CA VAL A 344 -11.90 9.70 -1.72
C VAL A 344 -12.86 8.89 -0.86
N GLU A 345 -14.09 8.68 -1.34
CA GLU A 345 -15.16 8.01 -0.61
C GLU A 345 -14.75 6.62 -0.13
N GLY A 346 -15.00 6.33 1.16
CA GLY A 346 -14.64 5.07 1.81
C GLY A 346 -13.13 4.83 2.01
N LYS A 347 -12.27 5.83 1.70
CA LYS A 347 -10.80 5.70 1.80
C LYS A 347 -10.12 6.76 2.67
N CYS A 348 -10.86 7.77 3.10
CA CYS A 348 -10.34 8.95 3.78
C CYS A 348 -10.90 9.13 5.21
N ALA A 349 -11.32 8.05 5.86
CA ALA A 349 -11.92 8.11 7.19
C ALA A 349 -11.12 9.05 8.12
N ARG A 350 -11.85 9.89 8.87
CA ARG A 350 -11.28 10.76 9.89
C ARG A 350 -11.87 10.37 11.24
N THR A 351 -11.04 9.82 12.12
CA THR A 351 -11.40 9.37 13.46
C THR A 351 -10.12 9.29 14.31
N SER A 352 -10.24 9.01 15.62
CA SER A 352 -9.07 8.72 16.44
C SER A 352 -8.48 7.34 16.11
N PHE A 353 -7.15 7.20 16.21
CA PHE A 353 -6.50 5.88 16.13
C PHE A 353 -6.89 4.94 17.29
N ARG A 354 -7.52 5.48 18.35
CA ARG A 354 -8.06 4.74 19.49
C ARG A 354 -9.51 4.32 19.31
N ASP A 355 -10.14 4.67 18.20
CA ASP A 355 -11.52 4.29 17.92
C ASP A 355 -11.65 2.74 17.90
N PRO A 356 -12.52 2.14 18.74
CA PRO A 356 -12.70 0.70 18.77
C PRO A 356 -13.21 0.12 17.44
N ASN A 357 -13.85 0.95 16.61
CA ASN A 357 -14.37 0.59 15.29
C ASN A 357 -13.43 1.03 14.15
N LEU A 358 -12.17 1.34 14.44
CA LEU A 358 -11.21 1.80 13.41
C LEU A 358 -11.10 0.80 12.26
N LYS A 359 -11.04 -0.49 12.55
CA LYS A 359 -10.90 -1.55 11.54
C LYS A 359 -12.02 -1.56 10.50
N GLU A 360 -13.23 -1.17 10.88
CA GLU A 360 -14.40 -1.08 9.99
C GLU A 360 -14.34 0.18 9.09
N LYS A 361 -13.70 1.23 9.58
CA LYS A 361 -13.58 2.52 8.89
C LYS A 361 -12.35 2.59 8.00
N TRP A 362 -11.27 1.92 8.41
CA TRP A 362 -9.99 1.96 7.71
C TRP A 362 -9.16 0.69 7.99
N ALA A 363 -8.83 -0.02 6.94
CA ALA A 363 -7.98 -1.22 6.98
C ALA A 363 -6.84 -1.06 5.97
N ASP A 364 -5.61 -1.02 6.44
CA ASP A 364 -4.43 -0.69 5.67
C ASP A 364 -4.21 -1.61 4.46
N PHE A 365 -4.44 -2.92 4.58
CA PHE A 365 -4.32 -3.87 3.48
C PHE A 365 -5.40 -3.69 2.38
N ARG A 366 -6.56 -3.07 2.70
CA ARG A 366 -7.59 -2.70 1.72
C ARG A 366 -7.29 -1.38 1.03
N ILE A 367 -6.63 -0.46 1.75
CA ILE A 367 -6.32 0.89 1.27
C ILE A 367 -5.03 0.87 0.46
N THR A 368 -3.96 0.29 1.02
CA THR A 368 -2.64 0.40 0.41
C THR A 368 -1.86 -0.91 0.50
N PRO A 369 -2.35 -2.02 -0.11
CA PRO A 369 -1.54 -3.22 -0.28
C PRO A 369 -0.27 -2.90 -1.07
N MET A 370 0.67 -3.84 -1.20
CA MET A 370 1.81 -3.69 -2.10
C MET A 370 1.32 -3.36 -3.51
N ALA A 371 2.10 -2.64 -4.30
CA ALA A 371 1.77 -2.12 -5.64
C ALA A 371 0.43 -1.34 -5.74
N SER A 372 -0.15 -0.91 -4.61
CA SER A 372 -1.35 -0.06 -4.60
C SER A 372 -1.18 1.14 -5.51
N ASN A 373 -2.23 1.51 -6.24
CA ASN A 373 -2.11 2.52 -7.28
C ASN A 373 -3.34 3.43 -7.39
N LEU A 374 -3.09 4.63 -7.91
CA LEU A 374 -4.07 5.63 -8.31
C LEU A 374 -3.94 5.85 -9.82
N GLN A 375 -5.05 5.87 -10.53
CA GLN A 375 -5.07 6.14 -11.96
C GLN A 375 -6.14 7.18 -12.26
N PHE A 376 -5.78 8.20 -13.04
CA PHE A 376 -6.70 9.19 -13.60
C PHE A 376 -6.70 8.99 -15.10
N ILE A 377 -7.84 8.58 -15.66
CA ILE A 377 -8.00 8.29 -17.07
C ILE A 377 -8.77 9.45 -17.70
N PHE A 378 -8.12 10.16 -18.60
CA PHE A 378 -8.68 11.31 -19.30
C PHE A 378 -9.27 10.88 -20.62
N TYR A 379 -10.48 11.33 -20.89
CA TYR A 379 -11.20 11.09 -22.13
C TYR A 379 -11.55 12.42 -22.78
N ARG A 380 -11.52 12.46 -24.11
CA ARG A 380 -11.87 13.65 -24.89
C ARG A 380 -12.86 13.28 -25.98
N ASN A 381 -13.83 14.15 -26.24
CA ASN A 381 -14.75 14.03 -27.39
C ASN A 381 -14.30 14.93 -28.57
N LYS A 382 -15.03 14.87 -29.69
CA LYS A 382 -14.73 15.67 -30.89
C LYS A 382 -14.92 17.18 -30.69
N ALA A 383 -15.74 17.59 -29.73
CA ALA A 383 -15.95 19.00 -29.38
C ALA A 383 -14.83 19.57 -28.49
N GLY A 384 -13.87 18.71 -28.07
CA GLY A 384 -12.76 19.12 -27.20
C GLY A 384 -13.07 19.01 -25.70
N GLU A 385 -14.28 18.61 -25.32
CA GLU A 385 -14.64 18.43 -23.90
C GLU A 385 -13.84 17.29 -23.29
N VAL A 386 -13.40 17.46 -22.04
CA VAL A 386 -12.57 16.50 -21.32
C VAL A 386 -13.29 16.02 -20.07
N ILE A 387 -13.35 14.70 -19.90
CA ILE A 387 -13.83 14.06 -18.69
C ILE A 387 -12.77 13.11 -18.13
N VAL A 388 -12.83 12.88 -16.82
CA VAL A 388 -11.82 12.08 -16.09
C VAL A 388 -12.52 11.04 -15.23
N LYS A 389 -11.99 9.82 -15.21
CA LYS A 389 -12.36 8.77 -14.27
C LYS A 389 -11.19 8.46 -13.37
N MET A 390 -11.43 8.38 -12.06
CA MET A 390 -10.41 7.99 -11.07
C MET A 390 -10.56 6.53 -10.68
N LEU A 391 -9.43 5.82 -10.64
CA LEU A 391 -9.34 4.46 -10.11
C LEU A 391 -8.38 4.40 -8.92
N HIS A 392 -8.73 3.60 -7.92
CA HIS A 392 -7.85 3.19 -6.84
C HIS A 392 -7.75 1.66 -6.83
N ASN A 393 -6.54 1.14 -6.90
CA ASN A 393 -6.32 -0.30 -7.04
C ASN A 393 -7.12 -0.90 -8.21
N GLU A 394 -7.16 -0.18 -9.33
CA GLU A 394 -7.86 -0.53 -10.57
C GLU A 394 -9.40 -0.59 -10.45
N LYS A 395 -9.98 -0.12 -9.33
CA LYS A 395 -11.43 0.00 -9.10
C LYS A 395 -11.87 1.46 -9.15
N GLU A 396 -13.06 1.70 -9.70
CA GLU A 396 -13.67 3.04 -9.78
C GLU A 396 -13.83 3.66 -8.39
N CYS A 397 -13.49 4.94 -8.27
CA CYS A 397 -13.60 5.71 -7.04
C CYS A 397 -14.51 6.90 -7.22
N ARG A 398 -15.11 7.35 -6.11
CA ARG A 398 -15.87 8.58 -6.04
C ARG A 398 -15.15 9.65 -5.23
N LEU A 399 -15.28 10.88 -5.71
CA LEU A 399 -14.86 12.09 -5.05
C LEU A 399 -16.09 12.87 -4.59
N PRO A 400 -16.02 13.74 -3.57
CA PRO A 400 -17.14 14.52 -3.09
C PRO A 400 -17.43 15.72 -4.04
N ILE A 401 -17.66 15.40 -5.32
CA ILE A 401 -18.00 16.33 -6.40
C ILE A 401 -19.28 15.82 -7.03
N GLU A 402 -20.30 16.65 -7.13
CA GLU A 402 -21.49 16.32 -7.87
C GLU A 402 -21.17 16.11 -9.35
N SER A 403 -21.70 15.05 -9.94
CA SER A 403 -21.50 14.73 -11.34
C SER A 403 -22.72 14.01 -11.91
N ASP A 404 -23.27 14.56 -12.98
CA ASP A 404 -24.35 13.97 -13.78
C ASP A 404 -23.88 12.79 -14.65
N ILE A 405 -22.55 12.57 -14.73
CA ILE A 405 -21.88 11.52 -15.49
C ILE A 405 -21.03 10.58 -14.61
N ALA A 406 -21.32 10.51 -13.30
CA ALA A 406 -20.56 9.66 -12.38
C ALA A 406 -20.42 8.22 -12.92
N PRO A 407 -19.26 7.56 -12.80
CA PRO A 407 -18.06 7.92 -12.04
C PRO A 407 -17.06 8.83 -12.78
N TYR A 408 -17.52 9.49 -13.84
CA TYR A 408 -16.75 10.49 -14.58
C TYR A 408 -17.00 11.88 -14.01
N TYR A 409 -16.01 12.76 -14.15
CA TYR A 409 -16.05 14.18 -13.77
C TYR A 409 -15.61 15.02 -14.95
N ARG A 410 -16.23 16.17 -15.21
CA ARG A 410 -15.65 17.15 -16.13
C ARG A 410 -14.31 17.61 -15.60
N TRP A 411 -13.32 17.74 -16.48
CA TRP A 411 -11.98 18.11 -16.02
C TRP A 411 -11.95 19.44 -15.28
N ASP A 412 -12.68 20.43 -15.76
CA ASP A 412 -12.73 21.75 -15.13
C ASP A 412 -13.25 21.69 -13.68
N ASP A 413 -14.28 20.87 -13.42
CA ASP A 413 -14.85 20.68 -12.08
C ASP A 413 -13.84 19.96 -11.16
N LEU A 414 -13.24 18.87 -11.65
CA LEU A 414 -12.23 18.13 -10.90
C LEU A 414 -10.98 18.98 -10.63
N ARG A 415 -10.52 19.72 -11.62
CA ARG A 415 -9.38 20.64 -11.53
C ARG A 415 -9.64 21.73 -10.49
N LYS A 416 -10.80 22.35 -10.55
CA LYS A 416 -11.24 23.37 -9.58
C LYS A 416 -11.26 22.78 -8.17
N TYR A 417 -11.93 21.64 -7.98
CA TYR A 417 -12.00 20.94 -6.70
C TYR A 417 -10.59 20.67 -6.12
N MET A 418 -9.70 20.06 -6.92
CA MET A 418 -8.33 19.74 -6.46
C MET A 418 -7.55 21.00 -6.11
N THR A 419 -7.71 22.08 -6.85
CA THR A 419 -7.03 23.37 -6.61
C THR A 419 -7.53 24.03 -5.33
N ASP A 420 -8.85 24.11 -5.16
CA ASP A 420 -9.48 24.70 -3.96
C ASP A 420 -9.14 23.88 -2.72
N ARG A 421 -9.16 22.56 -2.81
CA ARG A 421 -8.79 21.66 -1.73
C ARG A 421 -7.32 21.82 -1.30
N VAL A 422 -6.40 22.00 -2.24
CA VAL A 422 -5.00 22.33 -1.94
C VAL A 422 -4.89 23.68 -1.21
N ALA A 423 -5.68 24.68 -1.57
CA ALA A 423 -5.69 25.97 -0.89
C ALA A 423 -6.27 25.86 0.54
N GLU A 424 -7.37 25.14 0.69
CA GLU A 424 -7.99 24.83 1.97
C GLU A 424 -7.00 24.13 2.92
N ILE A 425 -6.37 23.04 2.47
CA ILE A 425 -5.37 22.29 3.27
C ILE A 425 -4.25 23.23 3.76
N LYS A 426 -3.76 24.11 2.90
CA LYS A 426 -2.73 25.08 3.31
C LYS A 426 -3.23 26.11 4.34
N SER A 427 -4.54 26.34 4.40
CA SER A 427 -5.15 27.27 5.34
C SER A 427 -5.38 26.66 6.73
N LEU A 428 -5.31 25.34 6.89
CA LEU A 428 -5.46 24.66 8.17
C LEU A 428 -4.49 25.23 9.20
N PRO A 429 -4.93 25.55 10.44
CA PRO A 429 -4.09 26.18 11.46
C PRO A 429 -2.77 25.43 11.70
N TYR A 430 -2.86 24.12 11.80
CA TYR A 430 -1.72 23.23 11.97
C TYR A 430 -0.72 23.34 10.80
N VAL A 431 -1.20 23.30 9.55
CA VAL A 431 -0.35 23.41 8.36
C VAL A 431 0.31 24.79 8.27
N ARG A 432 -0.43 25.87 8.60
CA ARG A 432 0.13 27.24 8.67
C ARG A 432 1.27 27.30 9.67
N LYS A 433 1.08 26.77 10.88
CA LYS A 433 2.11 26.74 11.94
C LYS A 433 3.35 26.00 11.45
N MET A 434 3.17 24.77 10.94
CA MET A 434 4.25 23.95 10.38
C MET A 434 5.05 24.68 9.30
N LEU A 435 4.39 25.40 8.39
CA LEU A 435 5.03 26.16 7.32
C LEU A 435 5.77 27.40 7.84
N ALA A 436 5.24 28.06 8.87
CA ALA A 436 5.86 29.22 9.50
C ALA A 436 7.14 28.84 10.27
N ASP A 437 7.12 27.75 11.05
CA ASP A 437 8.28 27.26 11.80
C ASP A 437 9.47 26.93 10.89
N LYS A 438 9.19 26.38 9.69
CA LYS A 438 10.23 26.14 8.68
C LYS A 438 10.86 27.40 8.13
N LYS A 439 10.07 28.46 7.89
CA LYS A 439 10.62 29.73 7.41
C LYS A 439 11.57 30.35 8.43
N LYS A 440 11.27 30.20 9.73
CA LYS A 440 12.15 30.68 10.83
C LYS A 440 13.46 29.90 10.85
N LYS A 441 13.41 28.55 10.82
CA LYS A 441 14.62 27.68 10.81
C LYS A 441 15.53 27.94 9.59
N SER A 442 14.96 28.16 8.40
CA SER A 442 15.76 28.44 7.19
C SER A 442 16.40 29.82 7.19
N LYS A 443 15.79 30.80 7.88
CA LYS A 443 16.37 32.17 8.04
C LYS A 443 17.52 32.16 9.06
N SER A 444 17.38 31.43 10.18
CA SER A 444 18.47 31.34 11.17
C SER A 444 19.71 30.65 10.57
N GLN A 445 19.52 29.53 9.85
CA GLN A 445 20.62 28.82 9.17
C GLN A 445 21.32 29.62 8.07
N ARG A 446 20.67 30.66 7.52
CA ARG A 446 21.29 31.59 6.56
C ARG A 446 21.97 32.77 7.24
N ALA A 447 21.57 33.10 8.45
CA ALA A 447 22.20 34.16 9.24
C ALA A 447 23.48 33.69 9.95
N ASP A 448 23.60 32.33 10.16
CA ASP A 448 24.76 31.68 10.78
C ASP A 448 25.84 31.22 9.75
N ARG A 449 25.64 31.55 8.48
CA ARG A 449 26.59 31.35 7.38
C ARG A 449 27.10 32.68 6.83
#